data_03b8fb46ed3888d120cc8ad48dec89a9
#
_entry.id   03b8fb46ed3888d120cc8ad48dec89a9
#
_cell.length_a   1.000
_cell.length_b   1.000
_cell.length_c   1.000
_cell.angle_alpha   90.00
_cell.angle_beta   90.00
_cell.angle_gamma   90.00
#
_symmetry.space_group_name_H-M   'P 1'
#
loop_
_entity.id
_entity.type
_entity.pdbx_description
1 polymer ?
#
loop_
_entity_poly.entity_id
_entity_poly.type
_entity_poly.pdbx_seq_one_letter_code
_entity_poly.pdbx_strand_id
1 'polypeptide(L)'
;MDLRDSYARQVKLLMAALPHVAKESCFALKGGTAINLFVQDFPRLSVDIDLAAINDALKRITASLNGRPGITAIRQENKADEKRIIVNTADAKIKIEVSPVWRGLLLPPAKMPVCERVEMEYGFTTMSVVSLADLYGGKICAALDRQHPRDLFDVLNMLEKPGVMREIFDGFLCYLAGHPRPIAELLAPNCDTERITTLYAQ
;
A
#
# COMPACT_ATOMS: atom_id res chain seq x y z
N MET A 1 20.14 -1.57 -17.64
CA MET A 1 18.89 -2.25 -17.29
C MET A 1 17.88 -1.15 -17.01
N ASP A 2 16.81 -1.09 -17.79
CA ASP A 2 15.84 0.01 -17.70
C ASP A 2 15.10 -0.08 -16.35
N LEU A 3 14.98 1.06 -15.67
CA LEU A 3 14.23 1.16 -14.40
C LEU A 3 12.78 0.67 -14.57
N ARG A 4 12.15 0.95 -15.71
CA ARG A 4 10.80 0.51 -16.03
C ARG A 4 10.69 -1.02 -16.06
N ASP A 5 11.66 -1.71 -16.65
CA ASP A 5 11.69 -3.17 -16.72
C ASP A 5 11.86 -3.80 -15.34
N SER A 6 12.67 -3.18 -14.47
CA SER A 6 12.84 -3.63 -13.09
C SER A 6 11.52 -3.54 -12.31
N TYR A 7 10.82 -2.42 -12.43
CA TYR A 7 9.53 -2.22 -11.75
C TYR A 7 8.44 -3.13 -12.32
N ALA A 8 8.38 -3.34 -13.62
CA ALA A 8 7.41 -4.27 -14.24
C ALA A 8 7.57 -5.71 -13.70
N ARG A 9 8.83 -6.17 -13.49
CA ARG A 9 9.09 -7.47 -12.86
C ARG A 9 8.63 -7.52 -11.41
N GLN A 10 8.80 -6.43 -10.66
CA GLN A 10 8.30 -6.34 -9.28
C GLN A 10 6.77 -6.39 -9.23
N VAL A 11 6.08 -5.68 -10.13
CA VAL A 11 4.61 -5.74 -10.21
C VAL A 11 4.15 -7.15 -10.59
N LYS A 12 4.81 -7.83 -11.53
CA LYS A 12 4.50 -9.24 -11.86
C LYS A 12 4.65 -10.15 -10.64
N LEU A 13 5.73 -10.00 -9.88
CA LEU A 13 5.93 -10.78 -8.66
C LEU A 13 4.87 -10.46 -7.60
N LEU A 14 4.51 -9.19 -7.46
CA LEU A 14 3.45 -8.75 -6.56
C LEU A 14 2.11 -9.38 -6.96
N MET A 15 1.73 -9.31 -8.22
CA MET A 15 0.50 -9.91 -8.74
C MET A 15 0.47 -11.44 -8.55
N ALA A 16 1.61 -12.11 -8.67
CA ALA A 16 1.74 -13.54 -8.35
C ALA A 16 1.58 -13.84 -6.85
N ALA A 17 1.98 -12.92 -5.96
CA ALA A 17 1.87 -13.09 -4.52
C ALA A 17 0.46 -12.76 -3.97
N LEU A 18 -0.24 -11.79 -4.55
CA LEU A 18 -1.55 -11.32 -4.07
C LEU A 18 -2.60 -12.43 -3.88
N PRO A 19 -2.78 -13.42 -4.78
CA PRO A 19 -3.74 -14.49 -4.57
C PRO A 19 -3.44 -15.36 -3.33
N HIS A 20 -2.17 -15.44 -2.91
CA HIS A 20 -1.78 -16.17 -1.70
C HIS A 20 -2.11 -15.38 -0.44
N VAL A 21 -1.96 -14.06 -0.49
CA VAL A 21 -2.37 -13.13 0.59
C VAL A 21 -3.89 -13.07 0.69
N ALA A 22 -4.60 -13.02 -0.44
CA ALA A 22 -6.05 -12.92 -0.50
C ALA A 22 -6.81 -14.13 0.08
N LYS A 23 -6.14 -15.28 0.25
CA LYS A 23 -6.70 -16.44 0.93
C LYS A 23 -6.87 -16.22 2.44
N GLU A 24 -6.13 -15.29 2.99
CA GLU A 24 -6.19 -14.96 4.41
C GLU A 24 -7.24 -13.87 4.65
N SER A 25 -8.42 -14.25 5.12
CA SER A 25 -9.55 -13.34 5.33
C SER A 25 -9.30 -12.27 6.41
N CYS A 26 -8.25 -12.43 7.22
CA CYS A 26 -7.86 -11.46 8.24
C CYS A 26 -7.09 -10.27 7.69
N PHE A 27 -6.76 -10.25 6.39
CA PHE A 27 -6.00 -9.17 5.77
C PHE A 27 -6.87 -8.27 4.90
N ALA A 28 -6.62 -6.97 5.02
CA ALA A 28 -7.08 -5.98 4.07
C ALA A 28 -5.88 -5.17 3.56
N LEU A 29 -5.81 -5.01 2.25
CA LEU A 29 -4.76 -4.24 1.59
C LEU A 29 -4.99 -2.75 1.82
N LYS A 30 -3.93 -2.03 2.16
CA LYS A 30 -3.90 -0.59 2.34
C LYS A 30 -2.70 0.04 1.61
N GLY A 31 -2.51 1.33 1.77
CA GLY A 31 -1.33 2.03 1.28
C GLY A 31 -1.31 2.27 -0.23
N GLY A 32 -0.13 2.57 -0.76
CA GLY A 32 0.05 2.95 -2.17
C GLY A 32 -0.36 1.87 -3.15
N THR A 33 -0.12 0.60 -2.84
CA THR A 33 -0.51 -0.53 -3.70
C THR A 33 -2.03 -0.67 -3.82
N ALA A 34 -2.77 -0.51 -2.71
CA ALA A 34 -4.23 -0.50 -2.75
C ALA A 34 -4.77 0.63 -3.63
N ILE A 35 -4.22 1.84 -3.47
CA ILE A 35 -4.62 3.01 -4.28
C ILE A 35 -4.36 2.73 -5.76
N ASN A 36 -3.15 2.33 -6.12
CA ASN A 36 -2.72 2.32 -7.50
C ASN A 36 -3.21 1.10 -8.30
N LEU A 37 -3.42 -0.06 -7.65
CA LEU A 37 -3.83 -1.27 -8.36
C LEU A 37 -5.34 -1.53 -8.32
N PHE A 38 -6.08 -0.95 -7.35
CA PHE A 38 -7.48 -1.30 -7.12
C PHE A 38 -8.43 -0.10 -7.18
N VAL A 39 -7.96 1.11 -6.88
CA VAL A 39 -8.83 2.30 -6.79
C VAL A 39 -8.58 3.28 -7.93
N GLN A 40 -7.33 3.58 -8.23
CA GLN A 40 -6.91 4.41 -9.36
C GLN A 40 -6.54 3.53 -10.55
N ASP A 41 -6.56 4.09 -11.76
CA ASP A 41 -6.20 3.35 -12.98
C ASP A 41 -4.68 3.27 -13.20
N PHE A 42 -3.97 2.75 -12.18
CA PHE A 42 -2.53 2.50 -12.20
C PHE A 42 -1.68 3.74 -12.60
N PRO A 43 -1.87 4.88 -11.91
CA PRO A 43 -1.19 6.13 -12.27
C PRO A 43 0.31 6.11 -11.94
N ARG A 44 0.75 5.27 -11.00
CA ARG A 44 2.15 5.06 -10.65
C ARG A 44 2.42 3.64 -10.16
N LEU A 45 3.69 3.27 -10.18
CA LEU A 45 4.14 1.98 -9.67
C LEU A 45 4.16 1.94 -8.14
N SER A 46 3.63 0.86 -7.58
CA SER A 46 3.69 0.53 -6.17
C SER A 46 3.91 -0.98 -6.02
N VAL A 47 4.89 -1.37 -5.22
CA VAL A 47 5.40 -2.75 -5.17
C VAL A 47 5.47 -3.34 -3.77
N ASP A 48 5.04 -2.60 -2.75
CA ASP A 48 4.95 -3.08 -1.38
C ASP A 48 3.49 -3.48 -1.09
N ILE A 49 3.29 -4.61 -0.41
CA ILE A 49 1.97 -5.06 0.04
C ILE A 49 1.82 -4.68 1.50
N ASP A 50 1.06 -3.63 1.77
CA ASP A 50 0.76 -3.16 3.11
C ASP A 50 -0.54 -3.79 3.62
N LEU A 51 -0.48 -4.50 4.74
CA LEU A 51 -1.60 -5.25 5.29
C LEU A 51 -1.94 -4.80 6.71
N ALA A 52 -3.23 -4.89 7.02
CA ALA A 52 -3.74 -4.77 8.38
C ALA A 52 -4.06 -6.18 8.89
N ALA A 53 -3.36 -6.73 9.95
CA ALA A 53 -3.68 -8.04 10.49
C ALA A 53 -2.85 -8.78 11.52
N ILE A 54 -3.10 -10.11 11.69
CA ILE A 54 -2.75 -11.01 12.78
C ILE A 54 -1.68 -12.06 12.41
N ASN A 55 -0.92 -12.52 13.41
CA ASN A 55 0.39 -13.19 13.32
C ASN A 55 0.47 -14.54 12.59
N ASP A 56 -0.55 -15.41 12.69
CA ASP A 56 -0.44 -16.78 12.14
C ASP A 56 -0.64 -16.84 10.62
N ALA A 57 -1.30 -15.85 10.05
CA ALA A 57 -1.53 -15.77 8.62
C ALA A 57 -0.24 -15.57 7.82
N LEU A 58 0.75 -14.87 8.36
CA LEU A 58 2.07 -14.70 7.71
C LEU A 58 2.80 -16.02 7.50
N LYS A 59 2.69 -16.96 8.45
CA LYS A 59 3.29 -18.30 8.30
C LYS A 59 2.61 -19.06 7.17
N ARG A 60 1.27 -18.98 7.05
CA ARG A 60 0.52 -19.64 5.97
C ARG A 60 0.83 -19.04 4.61
N ILE A 61 0.94 -17.71 4.51
CA ILE A 61 1.38 -17.05 3.28
C ILE A 61 2.77 -17.51 2.89
N THR A 62 3.73 -17.51 3.83
CA THR A 62 5.09 -17.98 3.59
C THR A 62 5.09 -19.41 3.08
N ALA A 63 4.35 -20.31 3.73
CA ALA A 63 4.24 -21.70 3.31
C ALA A 63 3.59 -21.85 1.92
N SER A 64 2.57 -21.03 1.62
CA SER A 64 1.87 -21.03 0.33
C SER A 64 2.71 -20.49 -0.82
N LEU A 65 3.66 -19.59 -0.55
CA LEU A 65 4.59 -19.03 -1.54
C LEU A 65 5.82 -19.92 -1.71
N ASN A 66 6.20 -20.66 -0.68
CA ASN A 66 7.40 -21.48 -0.69
C ASN A 66 7.29 -22.61 -1.74
N GLY A 67 8.37 -22.81 -2.50
CA GLY A 67 8.42 -23.80 -3.57
C GLY A 67 7.66 -23.43 -4.85
N ARG A 68 7.14 -22.21 -4.97
CA ARG A 68 6.52 -21.74 -6.21
C ARG A 68 7.56 -21.48 -7.29
N PRO A 69 7.27 -21.81 -8.57
CA PRO A 69 8.16 -21.54 -9.69
C PRO A 69 8.57 -20.05 -9.72
N GLY A 70 9.87 -19.81 -9.88
CA GLY A 70 10.44 -18.47 -9.94
C GLY A 70 10.74 -17.83 -8.58
N ILE A 71 10.20 -18.30 -7.47
CA ILE A 71 10.53 -17.78 -6.14
C ILE A 71 11.84 -18.46 -5.66
N THR A 72 12.88 -17.65 -5.45
CA THR A 72 14.22 -18.13 -5.06
C THR A 72 14.46 -18.08 -3.55
N ALA A 73 13.83 -17.13 -2.85
CA ALA A 73 13.94 -17.02 -1.40
C ALA A 73 12.75 -16.29 -0.80
N ILE A 74 12.34 -16.73 0.40
CA ILE A 74 11.38 -16.05 1.25
C ILE A 74 12.02 -15.87 2.63
N ARG A 75 12.00 -14.63 3.13
CA ARG A 75 12.54 -14.28 4.44
C ARG A 75 11.49 -13.56 5.26
N GLN A 76 11.24 -14.03 6.48
CA GLN A 76 10.46 -13.32 7.47
C GLN A 76 11.38 -12.43 8.33
N GLU A 77 10.98 -11.19 8.52
CA GLU A 77 11.62 -10.26 9.45
C GLU A 77 10.57 -9.80 10.46
N ASN A 78 10.88 -9.97 11.75
CA ASN A 78 10.02 -9.54 12.83
C ASN A 78 10.72 -8.42 13.59
N LYS A 79 10.17 -7.22 13.53
CA LYS A 79 10.52 -6.09 14.40
C LYS A 79 9.42 -5.92 15.45
N ALA A 80 9.69 -5.14 16.50
CA ALA A 80 8.74 -4.95 17.60
C ALA A 80 7.33 -4.52 17.11
N ASP A 81 7.31 -3.61 16.13
CA ASP A 81 6.07 -2.98 15.64
C ASP A 81 5.76 -3.28 14.15
N GLU A 82 6.54 -4.15 13.53
CA GLU A 82 6.38 -4.44 12.10
C GLU A 82 6.81 -5.87 11.79
N LYS A 83 5.96 -6.57 11.06
CA LYS A 83 6.28 -7.89 10.50
C LYS A 83 6.28 -7.81 9.00
N ARG A 84 7.33 -8.33 8.38
CA ARG A 84 7.41 -8.34 6.92
C ARG A 84 7.88 -9.69 6.39
N ILE A 85 7.36 -10.03 5.21
CA ILE A 85 7.85 -11.12 4.38
C ILE A 85 8.53 -10.49 3.17
N ILE A 86 9.76 -10.87 2.93
CA ILE A 86 10.50 -10.50 1.73
C ILE A 86 10.43 -11.68 0.78
N VAL A 87 9.92 -11.45 -0.41
CA VAL A 87 9.83 -12.45 -1.48
C VAL A 87 10.78 -12.05 -2.60
N ASN A 88 11.66 -12.95 -2.97
CA ASN A 88 12.65 -12.72 -4.02
C ASN A 88 12.45 -13.71 -5.17
N THR A 89 12.69 -13.22 -6.37
CA THR A 89 12.97 -14.02 -7.57
C THR A 89 14.42 -13.75 -8.02
N ALA A 90 14.84 -14.30 -9.14
CA ALA A 90 16.15 -14.02 -9.71
C ALA A 90 16.36 -12.54 -10.07
N ASP A 91 15.27 -11.83 -10.40
CA ASP A 91 15.29 -10.51 -11.02
C ASP A 91 14.34 -9.49 -10.35
N ALA A 92 13.62 -9.89 -9.31
CA ALA A 92 12.69 -9.01 -8.59
C ALA A 92 12.65 -9.30 -7.08
N LYS A 93 12.26 -8.28 -6.33
CA LYS A 93 12.04 -8.33 -4.89
C LYS A 93 10.82 -7.51 -4.52
N ILE A 94 9.94 -8.10 -3.72
CA ILE A 94 8.81 -7.40 -3.11
C ILE A 94 8.80 -7.58 -1.60
N LYS A 95 8.08 -6.69 -0.92
CA LYS A 95 7.85 -6.77 0.53
C LYS A 95 6.34 -6.91 0.77
N ILE A 96 5.98 -7.80 1.68
CA ILE A 96 4.65 -7.90 2.26
C ILE A 96 4.79 -7.43 3.69
N GLU A 97 4.30 -6.23 3.98
CA GLU A 97 4.44 -5.58 5.28
C GLU A 97 3.12 -5.64 6.04
N VAL A 98 3.19 -6.09 7.28
CA VAL A 98 2.04 -6.10 8.18
C VAL A 98 2.33 -5.15 9.32
N SER A 99 1.59 -4.07 9.34
CA SER A 99 1.61 -3.16 10.48
C SER A 99 0.52 -3.60 11.45
N PRO A 100 0.82 -3.82 12.73
CA PRO A 100 -0.21 -4.04 13.72
C PRO A 100 -1.14 -2.83 13.72
N VAL A 101 -2.42 -3.08 13.48
CA VAL A 101 -3.40 -2.00 13.42
C VAL A 101 -3.74 -1.59 14.84
N TRP A 102 -3.06 -0.58 15.32
CA TRP A 102 -3.32 -0.02 16.65
C TRP A 102 -4.70 0.64 16.77
N ARG A 103 -5.35 0.93 15.63
CA ARG A 103 -6.57 1.75 15.58
C ARG A 103 -7.76 1.06 14.92
N GLY A 104 -7.59 -0.16 14.43
CA GLY A 104 -8.64 -0.83 13.66
C GLY A 104 -8.87 -0.20 12.28
N LEU A 105 -9.98 -0.56 11.66
CA LEU A 105 -10.48 0.06 10.44
C LEU A 105 -11.68 0.93 10.82
N LEU A 106 -11.83 2.08 10.16
CA LEU A 106 -12.99 2.95 10.36
C LEU A 106 -14.26 2.31 9.79
N LEU A 107 -14.11 1.65 8.64
CA LEU A 107 -15.21 0.99 7.95
C LEU A 107 -14.78 -0.43 7.52
N PRO A 108 -15.74 -1.35 7.32
CA PRO A 108 -15.43 -2.69 6.83
C PRO A 108 -14.69 -2.65 5.48
N PRO A 109 -13.69 -3.52 5.28
CA PRO A 109 -13.02 -3.64 3.99
C PRO A 109 -13.96 -4.28 2.96
N ALA A 110 -13.75 -3.96 1.68
CA ALA A 110 -14.49 -4.54 0.58
C ALA A 110 -13.58 -5.38 -0.31
N LYS A 111 -14.13 -6.48 -0.87
CA LYS A 111 -13.43 -7.26 -1.88
C LYS A 111 -13.49 -6.53 -3.22
N MET A 112 -12.33 -6.17 -3.75
CA MET A 112 -12.20 -5.41 -4.99
C MET A 112 -11.37 -6.18 -6.02
N PRO A 113 -11.70 -6.11 -7.32
CA PRO A 113 -10.82 -6.52 -8.39
C PRO A 113 -9.73 -5.46 -8.60
N VAL A 114 -8.61 -5.86 -9.20
CA VAL A 114 -7.63 -4.90 -9.73
C VAL A 114 -8.28 -4.02 -10.80
N CYS A 115 -7.73 -2.80 -11.01
CA CYS A 115 -8.21 -1.93 -12.08
C CYS A 115 -7.96 -2.53 -13.47
N GLU A 116 -8.72 -2.07 -14.46
CA GLU A 116 -8.71 -2.62 -15.82
C GLU A 116 -7.30 -2.63 -16.44
N ARG A 117 -6.55 -1.57 -16.26
CA ARG A 117 -5.19 -1.47 -16.78
C ARG A 117 -4.25 -2.51 -16.18
N VAL A 118 -4.34 -2.76 -14.87
CA VAL A 118 -3.55 -3.80 -14.20
C VAL A 118 -3.98 -5.19 -14.66
N GLU A 119 -5.29 -5.42 -14.82
CA GLU A 119 -5.82 -6.69 -15.33
C GLU A 119 -5.28 -7.01 -16.71
N MET A 120 -5.32 -6.05 -17.64
CA MET A 120 -4.82 -6.22 -19.01
C MET A 120 -3.31 -6.50 -19.06
N GLU A 121 -2.53 -5.86 -18.21
CA GLU A 121 -1.06 -5.94 -18.28
C GLU A 121 -0.47 -7.07 -17.43
N TYR A 122 -1.08 -7.36 -16.27
CA TYR A 122 -0.51 -8.27 -15.26
C TYR A 122 -1.45 -9.41 -14.86
N GLY A 123 -2.70 -9.40 -15.32
CA GLY A 123 -3.70 -10.42 -15.05
C GLY A 123 -4.66 -10.05 -13.91
N PHE A 124 -5.75 -10.83 -13.83
CA PHE A 124 -6.84 -10.61 -12.89
C PHE A 124 -6.51 -11.12 -11.48
N THR A 125 -6.82 -10.35 -10.48
CA THR A 125 -6.90 -10.81 -9.08
C THR A 125 -7.90 -9.98 -8.29
N THR A 126 -8.34 -10.51 -7.15
CA THR A 126 -9.18 -9.78 -6.19
C THR A 126 -8.52 -9.80 -4.82
N MET A 127 -8.71 -8.73 -4.06
CA MET A 127 -8.20 -8.59 -2.70
C MET A 127 -9.22 -7.86 -1.84
N SER A 128 -9.24 -8.14 -0.52
CA SER A 128 -9.91 -7.27 0.44
C SER A 128 -9.09 -5.98 0.54
N VAL A 129 -9.73 -4.84 0.28
CA VAL A 129 -9.12 -3.50 0.32
C VAL A 129 -9.83 -2.70 1.40
N VAL A 130 -9.09 -1.92 2.17
CA VAL A 130 -9.68 -1.02 3.17
C VAL A 130 -10.57 0.04 2.51
N SER A 131 -11.50 0.62 3.25
CA SER A 131 -12.40 1.66 2.74
C SER A 131 -11.65 2.87 2.19
N LEU A 132 -12.29 3.66 1.33
CA LEU A 132 -11.71 4.92 0.85
C LEU A 132 -11.44 5.89 2.00
N ALA A 133 -12.27 5.87 3.05
CA ALA A 133 -12.05 6.65 4.27
C ALA A 133 -10.72 6.27 4.96
N ASP A 134 -10.47 4.96 5.14
CA ASP A 134 -9.21 4.48 5.73
C ASP A 134 -8.01 4.74 4.80
N LEU A 135 -8.19 4.50 3.51
CA LEU A 135 -7.13 4.57 2.53
C LEU A 135 -6.63 6.01 2.35
N TYR A 136 -7.54 6.92 2.03
CA TYR A 136 -7.20 8.31 1.75
C TYR A 136 -7.10 9.16 3.02
N GLY A 137 -7.88 8.88 4.07
CA GLY A 137 -7.71 9.53 5.36
C GLY A 137 -6.29 9.36 5.90
N GLY A 138 -5.80 8.13 5.92
CA GLY A 138 -4.42 7.83 6.31
C GLY A 138 -3.38 8.42 5.34
N LYS A 139 -3.68 8.44 4.02
CA LYS A 139 -2.78 8.97 2.99
C LYS A 139 -2.63 10.49 3.10
N ILE A 140 -3.71 11.23 3.35
CA ILE A 140 -3.65 12.69 3.55
C ILE A 140 -2.80 13.01 4.79
N CYS A 141 -3.02 12.33 5.92
CA CYS A 141 -2.19 12.51 7.10
C CYS A 141 -0.71 12.22 6.83
N ALA A 142 -0.39 11.15 6.11
CA ALA A 142 0.98 10.83 5.73
C ALA A 142 1.61 11.89 4.81
N ALA A 143 0.83 12.46 3.87
CA ALA A 143 1.28 13.54 3.00
C ALA A 143 1.60 14.82 3.79
N LEU A 144 0.76 15.17 4.77
CA LEU A 144 0.99 16.33 5.64
C LEU A 144 2.19 16.12 6.57
N ASP A 145 2.36 14.91 7.11
CA ASP A 145 3.41 14.60 8.08
C ASP A 145 4.81 14.55 7.46
N ARG A 146 4.99 13.72 6.44
CA ARG A 146 6.31 13.43 5.87
C ARG A 146 6.59 14.09 4.53
N GLN A 147 5.57 14.67 3.89
CA GLN A 147 5.65 15.39 2.61
C GLN A 147 6.41 14.60 1.52
N HIS A 148 6.25 13.26 1.52
CA HIS A 148 6.91 12.42 0.55
C HIS A 148 6.22 12.55 -0.83
N PRO A 149 6.98 12.73 -1.94
CA PRO A 149 6.41 12.94 -3.28
C PRO A 149 5.33 11.92 -3.68
N ARG A 150 5.51 10.64 -3.34
CA ARG A 150 4.52 9.59 -3.63
C ARG A 150 3.19 9.79 -2.89
N ASP A 151 3.23 10.31 -1.65
CA ASP A 151 2.02 10.58 -0.89
C ASP A 151 1.30 11.81 -1.43
N LEU A 152 2.04 12.85 -1.78
CA LEU A 152 1.52 14.05 -2.43
C LEU A 152 0.89 13.71 -3.77
N PHE A 153 1.53 12.86 -4.57
CA PHE A 153 1.01 12.40 -5.85
C PHE A 153 -0.30 11.60 -5.70
N ASP A 154 -0.36 10.67 -4.74
CA ASP A 154 -1.58 9.90 -4.47
C ASP A 154 -2.73 10.80 -4.01
N VAL A 155 -2.43 11.83 -3.18
CA VAL A 155 -3.42 12.84 -2.76
C VAL A 155 -3.86 13.71 -3.94
N LEU A 156 -2.95 14.15 -4.79
CA LEU A 156 -3.28 14.93 -5.99
C LEU A 156 -4.25 14.16 -6.90
N ASN A 157 -3.94 12.90 -7.21
CA ASN A 157 -4.84 12.06 -8.00
C ASN A 157 -6.21 11.86 -7.34
N MET A 158 -6.25 11.74 -6.01
CA MET A 158 -7.52 11.67 -5.27
C MET A 158 -8.32 12.97 -5.40
N LEU A 159 -7.67 14.13 -5.33
CA LEU A 159 -8.33 15.43 -5.50
C LEU A 159 -8.92 15.60 -6.90
N GLU A 160 -8.25 15.07 -7.93
CA GLU A 160 -8.75 15.08 -9.31
C GLU A 160 -9.92 14.09 -9.49
N LYS A 161 -9.79 12.90 -8.91
CA LYS A 161 -10.79 11.83 -8.98
C LYS A 161 -10.53 10.79 -7.88
N PRO A 162 -11.51 10.52 -7.00
CA PRO A 162 -12.93 10.93 -6.95
C PRO A 162 -13.20 12.33 -6.37
N GLY A 163 -12.20 13.05 -5.88
CA GLY A 163 -12.35 14.27 -5.13
C GLY A 163 -12.50 14.04 -3.61
N VAL A 164 -12.70 15.10 -2.87
CA VAL A 164 -12.90 15.03 -1.41
C VAL A 164 -14.35 14.66 -1.12
N MET A 165 -14.64 13.37 -1.10
CA MET A 165 -15.94 12.87 -0.66
C MET A 165 -16.09 12.99 0.85
N ARG A 166 -17.33 13.05 1.35
CA ARG A 166 -17.63 13.18 2.78
C ARG A 166 -16.97 12.06 3.61
N GLU A 167 -17.02 10.84 3.15
CA GLU A 167 -16.40 9.69 3.85
C GLU A 167 -14.88 9.80 3.94
N ILE A 168 -14.21 10.32 2.90
CA ILE A 168 -12.76 10.57 2.90
C ILE A 168 -12.42 11.68 3.91
N PHE A 169 -13.20 12.73 3.94
CA PHE A 169 -13.02 13.82 4.89
C PHE A 169 -13.20 13.35 6.34
N ASP A 170 -14.26 12.60 6.63
CA ASP A 170 -14.51 12.05 7.96
C ASP A 170 -13.39 11.07 8.37
N GLY A 171 -12.92 10.24 7.43
CA GLY A 171 -11.76 9.39 7.63
C GLY A 171 -10.49 10.19 7.95
N PHE A 172 -10.23 11.25 7.19
CA PHE A 172 -9.10 12.14 7.46
C PHE A 172 -9.17 12.75 8.86
N LEU A 173 -10.34 13.22 9.31
CA LEU A 173 -10.50 13.76 10.67
C LEU A 173 -10.20 12.72 11.74
N CYS A 174 -10.63 11.47 11.55
CA CYS A 174 -10.32 10.38 12.47
C CYS A 174 -8.82 10.08 12.55
N TYR A 175 -8.14 10.00 11.40
CA TYR A 175 -6.69 9.78 11.35
C TYR A 175 -5.91 10.96 11.92
N LEU A 176 -6.36 12.20 11.65
CA LEU A 176 -5.77 13.43 12.18
C LEU A 176 -5.87 13.49 13.70
N ALA A 177 -7.06 13.21 14.25
CA ALA A 177 -7.30 13.20 15.70
C ALA A 177 -6.46 12.15 16.43
N GLY A 178 -6.20 11.02 15.76
CA GLY A 178 -5.38 9.95 16.31
C GLY A 178 -3.88 10.07 15.98
N HIS A 179 -3.41 11.13 15.33
CA HIS A 179 -2.00 11.26 14.95
C HIS A 179 -1.12 11.62 16.15
N PRO A 180 0.12 11.07 16.26
CA PRO A 180 1.00 11.36 17.37
C PRO A 180 1.55 12.78 17.39
N ARG A 181 1.63 13.45 16.22
CA ARG A 181 2.02 14.87 16.14
C ARG A 181 0.85 15.80 16.41
N PRO A 182 1.12 17.01 16.96
CA PRO A 182 0.09 18.02 17.16
C PRO A 182 -0.64 18.39 15.85
N ILE A 183 -1.96 18.49 15.90
CA ILE A 183 -2.80 18.80 14.74
C ILE A 183 -2.37 20.11 14.08
N ALA A 184 -2.02 21.13 14.87
CA ALA A 184 -1.58 22.43 14.36
C ALA A 184 -0.32 22.33 13.48
N GLU A 185 0.62 21.45 13.83
CA GLU A 185 1.83 21.22 13.04
C GLU A 185 1.52 20.49 11.72
N LEU A 186 0.58 19.55 11.75
CA LEU A 186 0.18 18.81 10.54
C LEU A 186 -0.58 19.71 9.56
N LEU A 187 -1.46 20.58 10.07
CA LEU A 187 -2.27 21.48 9.23
C LEU A 187 -1.51 22.70 8.72
N ALA A 188 -0.38 23.03 9.32
CA ALA A 188 0.51 24.10 8.89
C ALA A 188 1.93 23.55 8.64
N PRO A 189 2.12 22.60 7.72
CA PRO A 189 3.41 21.98 7.51
C PRO A 189 4.38 22.98 6.87
N ASN A 190 5.61 23.01 7.38
CA ASN A 190 6.69 23.70 6.69
C ASN A 190 7.02 22.97 5.39
N CYS A 191 6.70 23.57 4.26
CA CYS A 191 7.00 22.98 2.94
C CYS A 191 8.49 23.09 2.65
N ASP A 192 9.19 21.96 2.70
CA ASP A 192 10.59 21.85 2.25
C ASP A 192 10.59 21.44 0.77
N THR A 193 10.51 22.46 -0.11
CA THR A 193 10.47 22.26 -1.56
C THR A 193 11.77 21.66 -2.10
N GLU A 194 12.92 21.94 -1.50
CA GLU A 194 14.20 21.36 -1.92
C GLU A 194 14.27 19.88 -1.63
N ARG A 195 13.81 19.47 -0.44
CA ARG A 195 13.70 18.05 -0.06
C ARG A 195 12.72 17.30 -0.96
N ILE A 196 11.56 17.88 -1.23
CA ILE A 196 10.55 17.27 -2.11
C ILE A 196 11.14 17.08 -3.51
N THR A 197 11.79 18.09 -4.08
CA THR A 197 12.42 18.04 -5.41
C THR A 197 13.52 16.97 -5.47
N THR A 198 14.38 16.90 -4.45
CA THR A 198 15.44 15.89 -4.36
C THR A 198 14.91 14.47 -4.32
N LEU A 199 13.83 14.24 -3.57
CA LEU A 199 13.16 12.93 -3.49
C LEU A 199 12.40 12.57 -4.78
N TYR A 200 12.01 13.57 -5.58
CA TYR A 200 11.32 13.35 -6.86
C TYR A 200 12.29 12.95 -7.97
N ALA A 201 13.57 13.35 -7.84
CA ALA A 201 14.63 13.06 -8.82
C ALA A 201 15.27 11.65 -8.64
N GLN A 202 14.92 10.92 -7.60
CA GLN A 202 15.36 9.54 -7.31
C GLN A 202 14.34 8.52 -7.79
#